data_f6e4c502e1045c5e7c34a89fd625f745
#
_entry.id   f6e4c502e1045c5e7c34a89fd625f745
#
_cell.length_a   1.000
_cell.length_b   1.000
_cell.length_c   1.000
_cell.angle_alpha   90.00
_cell.angle_beta   90.00
_cell.angle_gamma   90.00
#
_symmetry.space_group_name_H-M   'P 1'
#
loop_
_entity.id
_entity.type
_entity.pdbx_description
1 polymer ?
#
loop_
_entity_poly.entity_id
_entity_poly.type
_entity_poly.pdbx_seq_one_letter_code
_entity_poly.pdbx_strand_id
1 'polypeptide(L)'
;SFLKENDRLLTTVVQPAYATLSEGLYSLETSGSAGQTSSISQASPGGIIDTSGALPKGLALLPDGKTYYHHLLFAETGSSRSEKELVQMLLVQFQKEQSAIRNLASQSPSLITLLSEENTAVFPLAEPEEMLSDLQARMKNDFPVSSPVPTVTVKDVVPSLEPYSAPAFYLTTPLGDSDNNVIYINRRNSPQGLELYTTLAHEGFPGHLYQTVYSNRIFSDMHTDPARKLIWYGGYLEGWALYVEFLSYDYAATLLEQAGQPDAAQVARLEKHTRSLQLCMYTLLDLLIHGEGAGYDQVAEVLGKFGIDSPGTCEAIYTYI
;
A
#
# COMPACT_ATOMS: atom_id res chain seq x y z
N SER A 1 39.92 8.24 10.10
CA SER A 1 38.79 7.84 10.93
C SER A 1 37.56 7.66 10.03
N PHE A 2 36.71 6.73 10.33
CA PHE A 2 35.46 6.45 9.57
C PHE A 2 34.62 7.72 9.31
N LEU A 3 34.46 8.57 10.32
CA LEU A 3 33.70 9.82 10.18
C LEU A 3 34.28 10.77 9.13
N LYS A 4 35.62 10.92 9.06
CA LYS A 4 36.26 11.76 8.04
C LYS A 4 36.10 11.21 6.64
N GLU A 5 36.13 9.89 6.47
CA GLU A 5 35.95 9.26 5.17
C GLU A 5 34.47 9.34 4.74
N ASN A 6 33.55 9.15 5.67
CA ASN A 6 32.11 9.32 5.43
C ASN A 6 31.79 10.77 4.99
N ASP A 7 32.32 11.77 5.69
CA ASP A 7 32.13 13.18 5.36
C ASP A 7 32.73 13.51 3.98
N ARG A 8 33.92 12.97 3.68
CA ARG A 8 34.53 13.08 2.35
C ARG A 8 33.65 12.48 1.26
N LEU A 9 33.12 11.26 1.46
CA LEU A 9 32.25 10.59 0.49
C LEU A 9 30.92 11.35 0.29
N LEU A 10 30.33 11.85 1.36
CA LEU A 10 29.12 12.68 1.27
C LEU A 10 29.35 13.92 0.42
N THR A 11 30.45 14.64 0.64
CA THR A 11 30.70 15.91 -0.05
C THR A 11 31.23 15.73 -1.46
N THR A 12 32.06 14.70 -1.72
CA THR A 12 32.75 14.55 -3.01
C THR A 12 32.09 13.57 -3.98
N VAL A 13 31.21 12.73 -3.50
CA VAL A 13 30.54 11.71 -4.33
C VAL A 13 29.00 11.84 -4.27
N VAL A 14 28.44 11.80 -3.08
CA VAL A 14 26.97 11.73 -2.93
C VAL A 14 26.31 13.05 -3.35
N GLN A 15 26.74 14.18 -2.80
CA GLN A 15 26.16 15.48 -3.17
C GLN A 15 26.31 15.82 -4.66
N PRO A 16 27.50 15.64 -5.32
CA PRO A 16 27.57 15.83 -6.76
C PRO A 16 26.72 14.88 -7.59
N ALA A 17 26.57 13.63 -7.16
CA ALA A 17 25.67 12.68 -7.84
C ALA A 17 24.20 13.13 -7.79
N TYR A 18 23.74 13.61 -6.64
CA TYR A 18 22.39 14.18 -6.52
C TYR A 18 22.22 15.47 -7.34
N ALA A 19 23.23 16.33 -7.39
CA ALA A 19 23.19 17.51 -8.24
C ALA A 19 23.06 17.14 -9.72
N THR A 20 23.85 16.19 -10.19
CA THR A 20 23.78 15.69 -11.58
C THR A 20 22.42 15.07 -11.89
N LEU A 21 21.85 14.29 -10.97
CA LEU A 21 20.53 13.71 -11.12
C LEU A 21 19.43 14.79 -11.20
N SER A 22 19.52 15.79 -10.32
CA SER A 22 18.58 16.92 -10.30
C SER A 22 18.65 17.74 -11.61
N GLU A 23 19.84 18.05 -12.11
CA GLU A 23 20.04 18.71 -13.39
C GLU A 23 19.49 17.90 -14.57
N GLY A 24 19.70 16.57 -14.54
CA GLY A 24 19.16 15.65 -15.53
C GLY A 24 17.62 15.65 -15.55
N LEU A 25 16.98 15.59 -14.40
CA LEU A 25 15.53 15.66 -14.26
C LEU A 25 14.97 17.02 -14.74
N TYR A 26 15.62 18.12 -14.35
CA TYR A 26 15.28 19.47 -14.82
C TYR A 26 15.37 19.61 -16.36
N SER A 27 16.39 19.01 -16.97
CA SER A 27 16.56 19.02 -18.42
C SER A 27 15.49 18.21 -19.14
N LEU A 28 15.01 17.11 -18.56
CA LEU A 28 13.91 16.32 -19.08
C LEU A 28 12.58 17.06 -18.96
N GLU A 29 12.31 17.71 -17.85
CA GLU A 29 11.13 18.53 -17.64
C GLU A 29 11.04 19.68 -18.66
N THR A 30 12.16 20.40 -18.86
CA THR A 30 12.22 21.51 -19.83
C THR A 30 12.19 21.05 -21.29
N SER A 31 12.73 19.88 -21.62
CA SER A 31 12.66 19.33 -22.98
C SER A 31 11.32 18.68 -23.27
N GLY A 32 10.65 18.09 -22.27
CA GLY A 32 9.31 17.54 -22.37
C GLY A 32 8.24 18.61 -22.66
N SER A 33 8.34 19.78 -22.01
CA SER A 33 7.40 20.87 -22.23
C SER A 33 7.55 21.57 -23.59
N ALA A 34 8.71 21.49 -24.22
CA ALA A 34 8.95 22.07 -25.54
C ALA A 34 8.50 21.18 -26.71
N GLY A 35 8.31 19.88 -26.48
CA GLY A 35 7.88 18.91 -27.50
C GLY A 35 6.39 18.62 -27.57
N GLN A 36 5.63 18.98 -26.54
CA GLN A 36 4.21 18.60 -26.44
C GLN A 36 3.21 19.53 -27.09
N THR A 37 3.62 20.70 -27.59
CA THR A 37 2.68 21.66 -28.21
C THR A 37 2.39 21.41 -29.69
N SER A 38 2.98 20.44 -30.35
CA SER A 38 2.83 20.25 -31.79
C SER A 38 2.45 18.87 -32.32
N SER A 39 2.27 17.84 -31.46
CA SER A 39 1.98 16.48 -31.95
C SER A 39 0.74 15.77 -31.38
N ILE A 40 -0.02 16.40 -30.48
CA ILE A 40 -1.25 15.79 -29.90
C ILE A 40 -2.48 15.97 -30.79
N SER A 41 -2.39 16.73 -31.89
CA SER A 41 -3.52 16.98 -32.81
C SER A 41 -3.79 15.86 -33.84
N GLN A 42 -3.13 14.71 -33.78
CA GLN A 42 -3.38 13.56 -34.65
C GLN A 42 -3.57 12.27 -33.88
N ALA A 43 -4.41 12.28 -32.86
CA ALA A 43 -4.93 11.06 -32.26
C ALA A 43 -6.19 10.61 -33.02
N SER A 44 -6.27 9.34 -33.29
CA SER A 44 -7.21 8.54 -34.05
C SER A 44 -8.68 9.01 -34.05
N PRO A 45 -9.44 8.81 -35.13
CA PRO A 45 -10.88 9.12 -35.20
C PRO A 45 -11.63 8.14 -34.29
N GLY A 46 -12.07 8.59 -33.13
CA GLY A 46 -12.82 7.83 -32.13
C GLY A 46 -12.46 8.17 -30.69
N GLY A 47 -11.48 9.03 -30.45
CA GLY A 47 -11.14 9.49 -29.13
C GLY A 47 -12.27 10.32 -28.50
N ILE A 48 -12.76 9.85 -27.34
CA ILE A 48 -13.69 10.62 -26.50
C ILE A 48 -12.96 11.89 -26.09
N ILE A 49 -13.57 13.05 -26.31
CA ILE A 49 -13.04 14.33 -25.85
C ILE A 49 -13.17 14.35 -24.33
N ASP A 50 -12.06 14.32 -23.63
CA ASP A 50 -12.01 14.55 -22.19
C ASP A 50 -12.46 15.98 -21.89
N THR A 51 -13.58 16.12 -21.20
CA THR A 51 -14.21 17.40 -20.88
C THR A 51 -13.68 18.04 -19.60
N SER A 52 -12.88 17.30 -18.80
CA SER A 52 -12.35 17.78 -17.53
C SER A 52 -11.17 18.75 -17.67
N GLY A 53 -10.51 18.75 -18.82
CA GLY A 53 -9.25 19.48 -19.03
C GLY A 53 -8.03 18.80 -18.40
N ALA A 54 -8.20 17.64 -17.75
CA ALA A 54 -7.10 16.84 -17.28
C ALA A 54 -6.32 16.23 -18.46
N LEU A 55 -5.00 16.33 -18.44
CA LEU A 55 -4.18 15.73 -19.49
C LEU A 55 -4.29 14.20 -19.43
N PRO A 56 -4.48 13.52 -20.58
CA PRO A 56 -4.44 12.08 -20.62
C PRO A 56 -3.13 11.57 -20.05
N LYS A 57 -3.20 10.57 -19.18
CA LYS A 57 -2.03 9.94 -18.54
C LYS A 57 -2.13 8.42 -18.67
N GLY A 58 -1.06 7.74 -18.36
CA GLY A 58 -0.99 6.29 -18.36
C GLY A 58 0.05 5.76 -19.32
N LEU A 59 0.64 4.64 -18.97
CA LEU A 59 1.69 3.98 -19.76
C LEU A 59 1.19 3.58 -21.15
N ALA A 60 -0.08 3.17 -21.26
CA ALA A 60 -0.70 2.77 -22.53
C ALA A 60 -0.64 3.84 -23.63
N LEU A 61 -0.45 5.10 -23.27
CA LEU A 61 -0.35 6.24 -24.20
C LEU A 61 1.07 6.41 -24.78
N LEU A 62 2.06 5.75 -24.21
CA LEU A 62 3.44 5.81 -24.68
C LEU A 62 3.68 4.80 -25.81
N PRO A 63 4.65 5.04 -26.72
CA PRO A 63 5.10 4.00 -27.63
C PRO A 63 5.47 2.71 -26.88
N ASP A 64 4.92 1.58 -27.31
CA ASP A 64 5.07 0.26 -26.66
C ASP A 64 4.62 0.21 -25.17
N GLY A 65 3.90 1.24 -24.69
CA GLY A 65 3.54 1.40 -23.29
C GLY A 65 2.70 0.24 -22.73
N LYS A 66 1.76 -0.32 -23.51
CA LYS A 66 0.99 -1.51 -23.09
C LYS A 66 1.89 -2.74 -22.88
N THR A 67 2.86 -2.97 -23.77
CA THR A 67 3.82 -4.06 -23.65
C THR A 67 4.69 -3.87 -22.40
N TYR A 68 5.11 -2.62 -22.15
CA TYR A 68 5.89 -2.27 -20.97
C TYR A 68 5.08 -2.45 -19.68
N TYR A 69 3.82 -2.01 -19.67
CA TYR A 69 2.94 -2.20 -18.51
C TYR A 69 2.72 -3.68 -18.19
N HIS A 70 2.48 -4.51 -19.22
CA HIS A 70 2.37 -5.95 -19.03
C HIS A 70 3.66 -6.57 -18.45
N HIS A 71 4.82 -6.09 -18.90
CA HIS A 71 6.10 -6.50 -18.33
C HIS A 71 6.23 -6.08 -16.86
N LEU A 72 5.80 -4.86 -16.48
CA LEU A 72 5.80 -4.41 -15.10
C LEU A 72 4.90 -5.27 -14.22
N LEU A 73 3.68 -5.57 -14.68
CA LEU A 73 2.78 -6.47 -13.95
C LEU A 73 3.45 -7.81 -13.64
N PHE A 74 4.11 -8.39 -14.63
CA PHE A 74 4.86 -9.64 -14.43
C PHE A 74 6.05 -9.46 -13.48
N ALA A 75 6.85 -8.41 -13.66
CA ALA A 75 8.05 -8.15 -12.86
C ALA A 75 7.72 -7.90 -11.39
N GLU A 76 6.68 -7.11 -11.12
CA GLU A 76 6.29 -6.72 -9.76
C GLU A 76 5.45 -7.77 -9.03
N THR A 77 4.61 -8.51 -9.75
CA THR A 77 3.69 -9.49 -9.13
C THR A 77 4.11 -10.94 -9.29
N GLY A 78 5.05 -11.24 -10.21
CA GLY A 78 5.41 -12.61 -10.62
C GLY A 78 4.29 -13.36 -11.32
N SER A 79 3.22 -12.68 -11.65
CA SER A 79 2.05 -13.29 -12.28
C SER A 79 2.11 -13.16 -13.81
N SER A 80 1.97 -14.28 -14.50
CA SER A 80 1.84 -14.30 -15.97
C SER A 80 0.39 -14.15 -16.44
N ARG A 81 -0.55 -13.76 -15.54
CA ARG A 81 -1.94 -13.57 -15.90
C ARG A 81 -2.08 -12.39 -16.85
N SER A 82 -2.97 -12.55 -17.83
CA SER A 82 -3.39 -11.46 -18.68
C SER A 82 -4.22 -10.42 -17.90
N GLU A 83 -4.26 -9.19 -18.36
CA GLU A 83 -5.11 -8.13 -17.78
C GLU A 83 -6.57 -8.56 -17.68
N LYS A 84 -7.09 -9.28 -18.67
CA LYS A 84 -8.45 -9.84 -18.65
C LYS A 84 -8.67 -10.82 -17.50
N GLU A 85 -7.71 -11.67 -17.21
CA GLU A 85 -7.79 -12.60 -16.06
C GLU A 85 -7.70 -11.85 -14.75
N LEU A 86 -6.86 -10.81 -14.66
CA LEU A 86 -6.78 -9.95 -13.48
C LEU A 86 -8.11 -9.22 -13.24
N VAL A 87 -8.72 -8.63 -14.25
CA VAL A 87 -10.05 -8.00 -14.15
C VAL A 87 -11.10 -9.00 -13.69
N GLN A 88 -11.10 -10.22 -14.21
CA GLN A 88 -12.04 -11.26 -13.75
C GLN A 88 -11.83 -11.62 -12.27
N MET A 89 -10.59 -11.73 -11.82
CA MET A 89 -10.28 -11.96 -10.40
C MET A 89 -10.79 -10.82 -9.52
N LEU A 90 -10.58 -9.57 -9.93
CA LEU A 90 -11.06 -8.39 -9.21
C LEU A 90 -12.58 -8.34 -9.13
N LEU A 91 -13.29 -8.66 -10.22
CA LEU A 91 -14.75 -8.72 -10.22
C LEU A 91 -15.31 -9.81 -9.28
N VAL A 92 -14.67 -10.97 -9.25
CA VAL A 92 -15.05 -12.05 -8.31
C VAL A 92 -14.84 -11.61 -6.87
N GLN A 93 -13.68 -11.00 -6.57
CA GLN A 93 -13.38 -10.49 -5.23
C GLN A 93 -14.37 -9.39 -4.84
N PHE A 94 -14.65 -8.45 -5.74
CA PHE A 94 -15.61 -7.39 -5.52
C PHE A 94 -17.01 -7.92 -5.16
N GLN A 95 -17.52 -8.92 -5.89
CA GLN A 95 -18.81 -9.55 -5.60
C GLN A 95 -18.81 -10.26 -4.24
N LYS A 96 -17.72 -10.90 -3.88
CA LYS A 96 -17.53 -11.55 -2.58
C LYS A 96 -17.61 -10.52 -1.46
N GLU A 97 -16.89 -9.42 -1.57
CA GLU A 97 -16.86 -8.38 -0.54
C GLU A 97 -18.20 -7.66 -0.41
N GLN A 98 -18.86 -7.32 -1.53
CA GLN A 98 -20.22 -6.76 -1.49
C GLN A 98 -21.21 -7.70 -0.80
N SER A 99 -21.12 -9.00 -1.05
CA SER A 99 -21.98 -9.98 -0.41
C SER A 99 -21.74 -10.07 1.09
N ALA A 100 -20.48 -10.02 1.52
CA ALA A 100 -20.10 -10.01 2.92
C ALA A 100 -20.63 -8.74 3.63
N ILE A 101 -20.48 -7.56 3.03
CA ILE A 101 -21.02 -6.30 3.57
C ILE A 101 -22.54 -6.36 3.72
N ARG A 102 -23.26 -6.85 2.70
CA ARG A 102 -24.72 -7.00 2.77
C ARG A 102 -25.14 -7.96 3.87
N ASN A 103 -24.41 -9.05 4.05
CA ASN A 103 -24.68 -10.02 5.12
C ASN A 103 -24.46 -9.38 6.50
N LEU A 104 -23.37 -8.65 6.71
CA LEU A 104 -23.12 -7.93 7.95
C LEU A 104 -24.21 -6.91 8.23
N ALA A 105 -24.59 -6.08 7.26
CA ALA A 105 -25.65 -5.09 7.40
C ALA A 105 -27.02 -5.74 7.71
N SER A 106 -27.32 -6.91 7.16
CA SER A 106 -28.57 -7.62 7.44
C SER A 106 -28.60 -8.26 8.83
N GLN A 107 -27.45 -8.68 9.36
CA GLN A 107 -27.33 -9.29 10.69
C GLN A 107 -27.24 -8.24 11.81
N SER A 108 -26.73 -7.06 11.49
CA SER A 108 -26.53 -5.95 12.45
C SER A 108 -27.07 -4.65 11.87
N PRO A 109 -28.41 -4.42 11.91
CA PRO A 109 -29.00 -3.18 11.37
C PRO A 109 -28.48 -1.91 12.04
N SER A 110 -27.99 -2.00 13.27
CA SER A 110 -27.31 -0.89 13.98
C SER A 110 -26.02 -0.41 13.31
N LEU A 111 -25.38 -1.23 12.49
CA LEU A 111 -24.15 -0.85 11.78
C LEU A 111 -24.31 0.43 10.94
N ILE A 112 -25.46 0.59 10.27
CA ILE A 112 -25.73 1.78 9.45
C ILE A 112 -25.77 3.04 10.33
N THR A 113 -26.39 2.92 11.52
CA THR A 113 -26.42 4.03 12.49
C THR A 113 -25.04 4.31 13.07
N LEU A 114 -24.28 3.27 13.41
CA LEU A 114 -22.92 3.39 13.94
C LEU A 114 -21.93 4.04 12.95
N LEU A 115 -22.13 3.85 11.66
CA LEU A 115 -21.33 4.51 10.62
C LEU A 115 -21.71 5.98 10.41
N SER A 116 -22.97 6.36 10.72
CA SER A 116 -23.44 7.74 10.59
C SER A 116 -23.18 8.58 11.82
N GLU A 117 -23.00 7.95 12.98
CA GLU A 117 -22.61 8.60 14.23
C GLU A 117 -21.08 8.53 14.36
N GLU A 118 -20.45 9.58 14.90
CA GLU A 118 -19.04 9.50 15.27
C GLU A 118 -18.86 8.31 16.23
N ASN A 119 -18.25 7.25 15.76
CA ASN A 119 -18.00 6.06 16.57
C ASN A 119 -17.00 6.43 17.68
N THR A 120 -17.52 6.69 18.87
CA THR A 120 -16.74 7.06 20.05
C THR A 120 -16.11 5.86 20.75
N ALA A 121 -16.20 4.65 20.18
CA ALA A 121 -15.58 3.46 20.74
C ALA A 121 -14.06 3.66 20.80
N VAL A 122 -13.52 3.61 22.00
CA VAL A 122 -12.07 3.69 22.21
C VAL A 122 -11.49 2.30 21.98
N PHE A 123 -10.51 2.21 21.09
CA PHE A 123 -9.79 0.96 20.85
C PHE A 123 -9.09 0.51 22.15
N PRO A 124 -9.13 -0.78 22.53
CA PRO A 124 -8.67 -1.25 23.84
C PRO A 124 -7.19 -1.05 24.12
N LEU A 125 -6.37 -0.89 23.09
CA LEU A 125 -4.94 -0.64 23.18
C LEU A 125 -4.66 0.77 22.64
N ALA A 126 -3.91 1.56 23.38
CA ALA A 126 -3.59 2.95 23.01
C ALA A 126 -2.17 3.08 22.43
N GLU A 127 -1.22 2.35 23.01
CA GLU A 127 0.19 2.51 22.68
C GLU A 127 0.62 1.50 21.60
N PRO A 128 1.43 1.93 20.63
CA PRO A 128 1.93 1.06 19.55
C PRO A 128 2.65 -0.20 20.05
N GLU A 129 3.39 -0.10 21.13
CA GLU A 129 4.11 -1.21 21.74
C GLU A 129 3.15 -2.27 22.32
N GLU A 130 2.03 -1.85 22.90
CA GLU A 130 0.98 -2.75 23.39
C GLU A 130 0.30 -3.47 22.21
N MET A 131 0.00 -2.74 21.13
CA MET A 131 -0.56 -3.30 19.90
C MET A 131 0.37 -4.34 19.28
N LEU A 132 1.66 -4.04 19.16
CA LEU A 132 2.67 -4.96 18.63
C LEU A 132 2.82 -6.22 19.52
N SER A 133 2.74 -6.06 20.82
CA SER A 133 2.77 -7.17 21.77
C SER A 133 1.55 -8.09 21.65
N ASP A 134 0.35 -7.53 21.49
CA ASP A 134 -0.88 -8.29 21.26
C ASP A 134 -0.85 -9.03 19.92
N LEU A 135 -0.45 -8.34 18.83
CA LEU A 135 -0.27 -8.94 17.51
C LEU A 135 0.72 -10.11 17.54
N GLN A 136 1.87 -9.93 18.22
CA GLN A 136 2.88 -10.96 18.39
C GLN A 136 2.36 -12.17 19.22
N ALA A 137 1.48 -11.92 20.17
CA ALA A 137 0.85 -12.98 20.95
C ALA A 137 -0.15 -13.79 20.11
N ARG A 138 -1.02 -13.09 19.33
CA ARG A 138 -2.06 -13.72 18.50
C ARG A 138 -1.50 -14.50 17.33
N MET A 139 -0.49 -13.95 16.65
CA MET A 139 0.11 -14.60 15.49
C MET A 139 0.66 -16.00 15.75
N LYS A 140 0.97 -16.35 17.01
CA LYS A 140 1.51 -17.67 17.38
C LYS A 140 0.55 -18.83 17.10
N ASN A 141 -0.75 -18.53 16.96
CA ASN A 141 -1.74 -19.52 16.62
C ASN A 141 -1.80 -19.82 15.10
N ASP A 142 -1.34 -18.89 14.28
CA ASP A 142 -1.50 -18.92 12.83
C ASP A 142 -0.16 -19.08 12.09
N PHE A 143 0.94 -18.67 12.71
CA PHE A 143 2.27 -18.64 12.07
C PHE A 143 3.36 -19.29 12.93
N PRO A 144 4.41 -19.83 12.30
CA PRO A 144 5.56 -20.36 13.00
C PRO A 144 6.22 -19.30 13.88
N VAL A 145 6.59 -19.67 15.11
CA VAL A 145 7.29 -18.76 16.01
C VAL A 145 8.78 -18.74 15.68
N SER A 146 9.30 -17.54 15.39
CA SER A 146 10.74 -17.35 15.23
C SER A 146 11.45 -17.41 16.59
N SER A 147 12.55 -18.13 16.68
CA SER A 147 13.37 -18.21 17.90
C SER A 147 14.82 -17.76 17.61
N PRO A 148 15.34 -16.75 18.32
CA PRO A 148 14.64 -15.89 19.27
C PRO A 148 13.56 -15.05 18.61
N VAL A 149 12.58 -14.60 19.40
CA VAL A 149 11.55 -13.67 18.93
C VAL A 149 12.22 -12.35 18.60
N PRO A 150 11.97 -11.74 17.39
CA PRO A 150 12.59 -10.47 17.04
C PRO A 150 12.10 -9.36 17.97
N THR A 151 13.04 -8.52 18.40
CA THR A 151 12.73 -7.29 19.12
C THR A 151 12.35 -6.19 18.12
N VAL A 152 11.52 -5.26 18.56
CA VAL A 152 11.13 -4.09 17.77
C VAL A 152 11.19 -2.84 18.64
N THR A 153 11.64 -1.75 18.04
CA THR A 153 11.59 -0.40 18.64
C THR A 153 10.69 0.46 17.79
N VAL A 154 9.76 1.17 18.42
CA VAL A 154 8.96 2.20 17.75
C VAL A 154 9.67 3.54 17.86
N LYS A 155 9.73 4.28 16.76
CA LYS A 155 10.31 5.62 16.69
C LYS A 155 9.40 6.55 15.91
N ASP A 156 9.47 7.84 16.23
CA ASP A 156 8.79 8.85 15.44
C ASP A 156 9.62 9.22 14.20
N VAL A 157 8.92 9.50 13.10
CA VAL A 157 9.53 10.11 11.92
C VAL A 157 10.02 11.50 12.29
N VAL A 158 11.21 11.87 11.83
CA VAL A 158 11.73 13.22 12.08
C VAL A 158 10.86 14.27 11.39
N PRO A 159 10.58 15.43 12.02
CA PRO A 159 9.59 16.41 11.52
C PRO A 159 9.83 16.88 10.08
N SER A 160 11.08 16.94 9.63
CA SER A 160 11.43 17.35 8.26
C SER A 160 11.02 16.32 7.19
N LEU A 161 10.82 15.04 7.55
CA LEU A 161 10.41 13.96 6.65
C LEU A 161 8.93 13.63 6.74
N GLU A 162 8.23 14.09 7.79
CA GLU A 162 6.79 13.80 7.97
C GLU A 162 5.91 14.11 6.76
N PRO A 163 6.11 15.26 6.04
CA PRO A 163 5.29 15.56 4.86
C PRO A 163 5.43 14.58 3.70
N TYR A 164 6.51 13.80 3.69
CA TYR A 164 6.90 12.91 2.60
C TYR A 164 6.90 11.43 2.98
N SER A 165 6.56 11.13 4.23
CA SER A 165 6.59 9.76 4.75
C SER A 165 5.18 9.16 4.84
N ALA A 166 5.10 7.84 4.64
CA ALA A 166 3.91 7.06 4.94
C ALA A 166 3.48 7.22 6.41
N PRO A 167 2.23 6.90 6.76
CA PRO A 167 1.73 6.97 8.14
C PRO A 167 2.55 6.13 9.14
N ALA A 168 3.00 4.95 8.72
CA ALA A 168 4.02 4.16 9.41
C ALA A 168 4.80 3.33 8.39
N PHE A 169 6.00 2.87 8.76
CA PHE A 169 6.80 1.95 7.94
C PHE A 169 7.84 1.20 8.76
N TYR A 170 8.08 -0.03 8.37
CA TYR A 170 9.19 -0.84 8.86
C TYR A 170 10.46 -0.52 8.08
N LEU A 171 11.52 -0.16 8.78
CA LEU A 171 12.83 0.00 8.15
C LEU A 171 13.57 -1.35 8.17
N THR A 172 13.72 -1.93 6.98
CA THR A 172 14.44 -3.20 6.80
C THR A 172 15.86 -3.12 7.37
N THR A 173 16.22 -4.07 8.22
CA THR A 173 17.54 -4.12 8.84
C THR A 173 18.63 -4.41 7.82
N PRO A 174 19.89 -3.95 8.07
CA PRO A 174 21.02 -4.33 7.26
C PRO A 174 21.21 -5.84 7.17
N LEU A 175 21.81 -6.32 6.08
CA LEU A 175 22.12 -7.73 5.90
C LEU A 175 22.97 -8.24 7.06
N GLY A 176 22.51 -9.32 7.70
CA GLY A 176 23.18 -9.94 8.85
C GLY A 176 22.77 -9.39 10.21
N ASP A 177 21.98 -8.33 10.28
CA ASP A 177 21.36 -7.84 11.50
C ASP A 177 19.86 -8.20 11.47
N SER A 178 19.42 -9.04 12.37
CA SER A 178 18.01 -9.44 12.54
C SER A 178 17.41 -8.95 13.85
N ASP A 179 18.17 -8.22 14.66
CA ASP A 179 17.80 -7.94 16.04
C ASP A 179 17.42 -6.46 16.26
N ASN A 180 17.90 -5.54 15.41
CA ASN A 180 17.65 -4.10 15.55
C ASN A 180 16.50 -3.62 14.65
N ASN A 181 15.30 -4.18 14.84
CA ASN A 181 14.15 -3.81 14.03
C ASN A 181 13.52 -2.52 14.53
N VAL A 182 13.19 -1.63 13.58
CA VAL A 182 12.58 -0.33 13.88
C VAL A 182 11.34 -0.13 13.01
N ILE A 183 10.23 0.25 13.65
CA ILE A 183 9.05 0.76 12.97
C ILE A 183 8.97 2.25 13.25
N TYR A 184 8.84 3.05 12.20
CA TYR A 184 8.65 4.48 12.29
C TYR A 184 7.17 4.84 12.17
N ILE A 185 6.70 5.78 13.01
CA ILE A 185 5.34 6.31 12.97
C ILE A 185 5.41 7.80 12.64
N ASN A 186 4.64 8.22 11.64
CA ASN A 186 4.51 9.61 11.23
C ASN A 186 3.45 10.29 12.08
N ARG A 187 3.86 11.12 13.04
CA ARG A 187 2.94 11.78 13.98
C ARG A 187 2.03 12.81 13.34
N ARG A 188 2.41 13.35 12.20
CA ARG A 188 1.56 14.29 11.44
C ARG A 188 0.28 13.65 10.91
N ASN A 189 0.39 12.41 10.45
CA ASN A 189 -0.70 11.63 9.86
C ASN A 189 -0.81 10.26 10.56
N SER A 190 -0.66 10.25 11.87
CA SER A 190 -0.67 9.00 12.65
C SER A 190 -2.05 8.37 12.61
N PRO A 191 -2.19 7.15 12.11
CA PRO A 191 -3.40 6.39 12.29
C PRO A 191 -3.67 6.16 13.78
N GLN A 192 -4.92 5.92 14.14
CA GLN A 192 -5.33 5.72 15.52
C GLN A 192 -6.17 4.45 15.65
N GLY A 193 -6.20 3.89 16.85
CA GLY A 193 -7.09 2.77 17.17
C GLY A 193 -6.95 1.58 16.22
N LEU A 194 -8.05 1.20 15.58
CA LEU A 194 -8.09 0.07 14.64
C LEU A 194 -7.15 0.27 13.45
N GLU A 195 -7.10 1.46 12.87
CA GLU A 195 -6.24 1.76 11.73
C GLU A 195 -4.75 1.61 12.10
N LEU A 196 -4.34 2.10 13.28
CA LEU A 196 -2.98 1.90 13.77
C LEU A 196 -2.68 0.42 14.01
N TYR A 197 -3.62 -0.32 14.60
CA TYR A 197 -3.45 -1.74 14.89
C TYR A 197 -3.23 -2.56 13.60
N THR A 198 -4.03 -2.32 12.56
CA THR A 198 -3.89 -3.02 11.27
C THR A 198 -2.65 -2.58 10.51
N THR A 199 -2.27 -1.30 10.60
CA THR A 199 -1.00 -0.79 10.07
C THR A 199 0.20 -1.44 10.75
N LEU A 200 0.18 -1.58 12.07
CA LEU A 200 1.24 -2.26 12.81
C LEU A 200 1.28 -3.77 12.55
N ALA A 201 0.16 -4.39 12.17
CA ALA A 201 0.16 -5.75 11.69
C ALA A 201 0.86 -5.88 10.33
N HIS A 202 0.62 -4.93 9.42
CA HIS A 202 1.26 -4.84 8.10
C HIS A 202 2.77 -4.61 8.23
N GLU A 203 3.20 -3.63 9.04
CA GLU A 203 4.61 -3.25 9.17
C GLU A 203 5.40 -4.19 10.11
N GLY A 204 4.74 -4.70 11.16
CA GLY A 204 5.38 -5.43 12.26
C GLY A 204 5.07 -6.92 12.28
N PHE A 205 4.08 -7.28 13.09
CA PHE A 205 3.70 -8.67 13.36
C PHE A 205 2.26 -8.97 12.94
N PRO A 206 2.07 -9.96 12.03
CA PRO A 206 3.05 -10.81 11.35
C PRO A 206 3.51 -10.29 9.97
N GLY A 207 3.54 -8.97 9.74
CA GLY A 207 3.84 -8.32 8.46
C GLY A 207 5.31 -8.28 8.06
N HIS A 208 5.75 -7.16 7.52
CA HIS A 208 7.08 -6.96 6.92
C HIS A 208 8.24 -7.34 7.84
N LEU A 209 8.19 -6.92 9.11
CA LEU A 209 9.24 -7.24 10.09
C LEU A 209 9.35 -8.76 10.29
N TYR A 210 8.22 -9.43 10.58
CA TYR A 210 8.20 -10.87 10.78
C TYR A 210 8.66 -11.61 9.53
N GLN A 211 8.11 -11.27 8.37
CA GLN A 211 8.47 -11.89 7.09
C GLN A 211 9.97 -11.77 6.82
N THR A 212 10.54 -10.57 7.00
CA THR A 212 11.96 -10.29 6.75
C THR A 212 12.86 -11.11 7.67
N VAL A 213 12.60 -11.04 8.98
CA VAL A 213 13.44 -11.75 9.97
C VAL A 213 13.31 -13.26 9.82
N TYR A 214 12.09 -13.77 9.66
CA TYR A 214 11.84 -15.20 9.48
C TYR A 214 12.51 -15.73 8.21
N SER A 215 12.29 -15.07 7.06
CA SER A 215 12.88 -15.46 5.78
C SER A 215 14.41 -15.42 5.80
N ASN A 216 15.00 -14.37 6.38
CA ASN A 216 16.45 -14.23 6.49
C ASN A 216 17.09 -15.34 7.32
N ARG A 217 16.43 -15.79 8.38
CA ARG A 217 16.89 -16.92 9.20
C ARG A 217 16.82 -18.24 8.42
N ILE A 218 15.67 -18.52 7.80
CA ILE A 218 15.50 -19.73 6.97
C ILE A 218 16.52 -19.76 5.83
N PHE A 219 16.72 -18.65 5.12
CA PHE A 219 17.71 -18.59 4.03
C PHE A 219 19.15 -18.77 4.52
N SER A 220 19.46 -18.32 5.72
CA SER A 220 20.78 -18.56 6.34
C SER A 220 20.99 -20.03 6.68
N ASP A 221 19.98 -20.66 7.28
CA ASP A 221 20.03 -22.08 7.68
C ASP A 221 20.09 -23.00 6.47
N MET A 222 19.41 -22.65 5.38
CA MET A 222 19.42 -23.41 4.12
C MET A 222 20.66 -23.18 3.26
N HIS A 223 21.62 -22.34 3.68
CA HIS A 223 22.80 -21.98 2.89
C HIS A 223 22.45 -21.51 1.47
N THR A 224 21.37 -20.74 1.35
CA THR A 224 20.92 -20.19 0.06
C THR A 224 21.92 -19.15 -0.45
N ASP A 225 21.92 -18.94 -1.79
CA ASP A 225 22.74 -17.90 -2.41
C ASP A 225 22.46 -16.53 -1.76
N PRO A 226 23.48 -15.81 -1.29
CA PRO A 226 23.31 -14.48 -0.71
C PRO A 226 22.62 -13.47 -1.62
N ALA A 227 22.72 -13.65 -2.95
CA ALA A 227 22.03 -12.81 -3.92
C ALA A 227 20.50 -12.81 -3.71
N ARG A 228 19.92 -13.91 -3.19
CA ARG A 228 18.49 -14.01 -2.90
C ARG A 228 18.02 -12.98 -1.87
N LYS A 229 18.89 -12.57 -0.95
CA LYS A 229 18.60 -11.53 0.05
C LYS A 229 18.63 -10.11 -0.52
N LEU A 230 19.21 -9.94 -1.71
CA LEU A 230 19.33 -8.66 -2.40
C LEU A 230 18.22 -8.46 -3.44
N ILE A 231 17.53 -9.52 -3.84
CA ILE A 231 16.47 -9.43 -4.84
C ILE A 231 15.22 -8.90 -4.14
N TRP A 232 14.80 -7.71 -4.55
CA TRP A 232 13.53 -7.12 -4.16
C TRP A 232 12.40 -7.72 -5.01
N TYR A 233 11.32 -8.15 -4.35
CA TYR A 233 10.15 -8.69 -5.01
C TYR A 233 8.89 -8.09 -4.37
N GLY A 234 8.51 -6.89 -4.85
CA GLY A 234 7.49 -6.04 -4.24
C GLY A 234 6.15 -6.74 -4.06
N GLY A 235 5.62 -7.36 -5.11
CA GLY A 235 4.33 -8.04 -5.04
C GLY A 235 4.26 -9.20 -4.03
N TYR A 236 5.39 -9.87 -3.76
CA TYR A 236 5.44 -10.91 -2.72
C TYR A 236 5.47 -10.30 -1.32
N LEU A 237 6.26 -9.24 -1.13
CA LEU A 237 6.41 -8.58 0.15
C LEU A 237 5.12 -7.87 0.56
N GLU A 238 4.56 -7.07 -0.34
CA GLU A 238 3.31 -6.33 -0.10
C GLU A 238 2.09 -7.27 -0.06
N GLY A 239 2.07 -8.30 -0.90
CA GLY A 239 1.01 -9.30 -0.88
C GLY A 239 0.94 -10.06 0.44
N TRP A 240 2.09 -10.38 1.04
CA TRP A 240 2.15 -10.95 2.39
C TRP A 240 1.64 -9.96 3.44
N ALA A 241 2.17 -8.74 3.44
CA ALA A 241 1.80 -7.72 4.42
C ALA A 241 0.30 -7.39 4.34
N LEU A 242 -0.26 -7.31 3.14
CA LEU A 242 -1.69 -7.13 2.93
C LEU A 242 -2.52 -8.33 3.43
N TYR A 243 -2.07 -9.56 3.18
CA TYR A 243 -2.75 -10.75 3.68
C TYR A 243 -2.87 -10.73 5.21
N VAL A 244 -1.80 -10.37 5.90
CA VAL A 244 -1.80 -10.34 7.38
C VAL A 244 -2.47 -9.07 7.93
N GLU A 245 -2.48 -7.97 7.19
CA GLU A 245 -3.33 -6.80 7.47
C GLU A 245 -4.80 -7.23 7.53
N PHE A 246 -5.30 -7.95 6.53
CA PHE A 246 -6.67 -8.47 6.56
C PHE A 246 -6.93 -9.46 7.69
N LEU A 247 -5.98 -10.29 8.05
CA LEU A 247 -6.10 -11.18 9.20
C LEU A 247 -6.20 -10.41 10.52
N SER A 248 -5.48 -9.29 10.63
CA SER A 248 -5.46 -8.48 11.84
C SER A 248 -6.81 -7.81 12.17
N TYR A 249 -7.67 -7.58 11.18
CA TYR A 249 -9.05 -7.15 11.46
C TYR A 249 -9.84 -8.20 12.26
N ASP A 250 -9.60 -9.49 12.03
CA ASP A 250 -10.23 -10.55 12.80
C ASP A 250 -9.66 -10.61 14.23
N TYR A 251 -8.35 -10.35 14.38
CA TYR A 251 -7.73 -10.19 15.71
C TYR A 251 -8.32 -8.99 16.46
N ALA A 252 -8.44 -7.84 15.79
CA ALA A 252 -9.02 -6.63 16.35
C ALA A 252 -10.48 -6.83 16.76
N ALA A 253 -11.29 -7.48 15.92
CA ALA A 253 -12.68 -7.78 16.25
C ALA A 253 -12.77 -8.66 17.50
N THR A 254 -11.91 -9.68 17.62
CA THR A 254 -11.85 -10.53 18.81
C THR A 254 -11.43 -9.74 20.05
N LEU A 255 -10.46 -8.83 19.93
CA LEU A 255 -10.01 -7.95 21.01
C LEU A 255 -11.14 -7.03 21.49
N LEU A 256 -11.88 -6.43 20.55
CA LEU A 256 -13.03 -5.56 20.85
C LEU A 256 -14.17 -6.32 21.54
N GLU A 257 -14.47 -7.54 21.09
CA GLU A 257 -15.46 -8.41 21.77
C GLU A 257 -15.04 -8.73 23.22
N GLN A 258 -13.77 -9.07 23.43
CA GLN A 258 -13.20 -9.34 24.76
C GLN A 258 -13.26 -8.10 25.67
N ALA A 259 -13.16 -6.90 25.09
CA ALA A 259 -13.31 -5.63 25.79
C ALA A 259 -14.77 -5.19 26.03
N GLY A 260 -15.75 -6.05 25.66
CA GLY A 260 -17.18 -5.72 25.82
C GLY A 260 -17.71 -4.72 24.79
N GLN A 261 -17.08 -4.61 23.63
CA GLN A 261 -17.43 -3.69 22.53
C GLN A 261 -17.88 -4.43 21.27
N PRO A 262 -18.96 -5.23 21.29
CA PRO A 262 -19.37 -6.07 20.16
C PRO A 262 -19.76 -5.25 18.92
N ASP A 263 -20.31 -4.06 19.08
CA ASP A 263 -20.66 -3.17 17.96
C ASP A 263 -19.39 -2.67 17.24
N ALA A 264 -18.38 -2.26 17.97
CA ALA A 264 -17.07 -1.87 17.39
C ALA A 264 -16.40 -3.06 16.69
N ALA A 265 -16.57 -4.27 17.19
CA ALA A 265 -16.08 -5.47 16.52
C ALA A 265 -16.79 -5.71 15.15
N GLN A 266 -18.09 -5.40 15.05
CA GLN A 266 -18.78 -5.46 13.76
C GLN A 266 -18.31 -4.37 12.79
N VAL A 267 -18.02 -3.16 13.30
CA VAL A 267 -17.39 -2.09 12.50
C VAL A 267 -16.03 -2.55 11.97
N ALA A 268 -15.18 -3.15 12.80
CA ALA A 268 -13.89 -3.69 12.35
C ALA A 268 -14.03 -4.73 11.22
N ARG A 269 -15.03 -5.63 11.33
CA ARG A 269 -15.32 -6.59 10.24
C ARG A 269 -15.77 -5.89 8.96
N LEU A 270 -16.58 -4.85 9.09
CA LEU A 270 -17.03 -4.06 7.94
C LEU A 270 -15.87 -3.33 7.27
N GLU A 271 -15.00 -2.71 8.05
CA GLU A 271 -13.80 -2.00 7.54
C GLU A 271 -12.87 -2.93 6.77
N LYS A 272 -12.68 -4.17 7.22
CA LYS A 272 -11.97 -5.22 6.47
C LYS A 272 -12.50 -5.36 5.04
N HIS A 273 -13.80 -5.49 4.88
CA HIS A 273 -14.42 -5.66 3.56
C HIS A 273 -14.38 -4.37 2.73
N THR A 274 -14.57 -3.23 3.37
CA THR A 274 -14.48 -1.91 2.73
C THR A 274 -13.06 -1.65 2.22
N ARG A 275 -12.04 -1.97 3.00
CA ARG A 275 -10.63 -1.87 2.60
C ARG A 275 -10.32 -2.76 1.39
N SER A 276 -10.85 -3.99 1.37
CA SER A 276 -10.71 -4.90 0.23
C SER A 276 -11.36 -4.34 -1.04
N LEU A 277 -12.57 -3.78 -0.93
CA LEU A 277 -13.23 -3.11 -2.06
C LEU A 277 -12.44 -1.92 -2.59
N GLN A 278 -11.89 -1.08 -1.70
CA GLN A 278 -11.07 0.05 -2.08
C GLN A 278 -9.84 -0.39 -2.90
N LEU A 279 -9.15 -1.43 -2.46
CA LEU A 279 -7.98 -1.96 -3.16
C LEU A 279 -8.35 -2.59 -4.51
N CYS A 280 -9.47 -3.31 -4.58
CA CYS A 280 -10.00 -3.82 -5.85
C CYS A 280 -10.30 -2.68 -6.83
N MET A 281 -10.87 -1.58 -6.35
CA MET A 281 -11.15 -0.39 -7.16
C MET A 281 -9.85 0.23 -7.68
N TYR A 282 -8.87 0.49 -6.82
CA TYR A 282 -7.59 1.08 -7.23
C TYR A 282 -6.86 0.20 -8.23
N THR A 283 -6.82 -1.11 -8.02
CA THR A 283 -6.19 -2.05 -8.96
C THR A 283 -6.94 -2.08 -10.30
N LEU A 284 -8.26 -2.00 -10.29
CA LEU A 284 -9.05 -1.91 -11.53
C LEU A 284 -8.76 -0.62 -12.30
N LEU A 285 -8.66 0.51 -11.60
CA LEU A 285 -8.34 1.80 -12.23
C LEU A 285 -6.92 1.83 -12.77
N ASP A 286 -5.95 1.25 -12.07
CA ASP A 286 -4.57 1.08 -12.54
C ASP A 286 -4.53 0.30 -13.87
N LEU A 287 -5.21 -0.85 -13.95
CA LEU A 287 -5.35 -1.64 -15.19
C LEU A 287 -5.99 -0.83 -16.32
N LEU A 288 -7.03 -0.04 -16.03
CA LEU A 288 -7.71 0.76 -17.03
C LEU A 288 -6.86 1.92 -17.53
N ILE A 289 -6.18 2.63 -16.65
CA ILE A 289 -5.37 3.81 -16.99
C ILE A 289 -4.08 3.36 -17.67
N HIS A 290 -3.32 2.47 -17.06
CA HIS A 290 -1.99 2.09 -17.53
C HIS A 290 -2.01 0.97 -18.59
N GLY A 291 -2.97 0.07 -18.53
CA GLY A 291 -3.15 -1.01 -19.51
C GLY A 291 -3.97 -0.61 -20.72
N GLU A 292 -5.10 0.08 -20.53
CA GLU A 292 -6.02 0.40 -21.61
C GLU A 292 -5.94 1.84 -22.09
N GLY A 293 -5.39 2.77 -21.29
CA GLY A 293 -5.28 4.20 -21.63
C GLY A 293 -6.57 4.96 -21.35
N ALA A 294 -7.33 4.53 -20.34
CA ALA A 294 -8.57 5.21 -19.95
C ALA A 294 -8.30 6.64 -19.49
N GLY A 295 -9.05 7.60 -20.05
CA GLY A 295 -9.04 8.99 -19.64
C GLY A 295 -9.93 9.23 -18.41
N TYR A 296 -9.92 10.50 -17.95
CA TYR A 296 -10.67 10.93 -16.77
C TYR A 296 -12.16 10.57 -16.84
N ASP A 297 -12.86 10.84 -17.96
CA ASP A 297 -14.30 10.59 -18.07
C ASP A 297 -14.65 9.11 -17.89
N GLN A 298 -13.83 8.20 -18.43
CA GLN A 298 -14.01 6.76 -18.25
C GLN A 298 -13.77 6.32 -16.81
N VAL A 299 -12.75 6.89 -16.17
CA VAL A 299 -12.45 6.63 -14.74
C VAL A 299 -13.58 7.17 -13.87
N ALA A 300 -14.08 8.39 -14.12
CA ALA A 300 -15.20 8.96 -13.38
C ALA A 300 -16.49 8.12 -13.53
N GLU A 301 -16.77 7.57 -14.73
CA GLU A 301 -17.89 6.65 -14.93
C GLU A 301 -17.74 5.38 -14.09
N VAL A 302 -16.53 4.82 -14.01
CA VAL A 302 -16.25 3.64 -13.16
C VAL A 302 -16.42 3.99 -11.69
N LEU A 303 -15.86 5.11 -11.23
CA LEU A 303 -15.99 5.59 -9.86
C LEU A 303 -17.46 5.84 -9.47
N GLY A 304 -18.28 6.36 -10.38
CA GLY A 304 -19.73 6.51 -10.17
C GLY A 304 -20.43 5.20 -9.86
N LYS A 305 -19.99 4.07 -10.43
CA LYS A 305 -20.52 2.73 -10.12
C LYS A 305 -20.17 2.27 -8.69
N PHE A 306 -19.12 2.87 -8.09
CA PHE A 306 -18.75 2.71 -6.69
C PHE A 306 -19.41 3.74 -5.75
N GLY A 307 -20.24 4.64 -6.30
CA GLY A 307 -20.90 5.70 -5.52
C GLY A 307 -20.01 6.93 -5.28
N ILE A 308 -18.94 7.08 -6.04
CA ILE A 308 -18.02 8.23 -5.96
C ILE A 308 -18.33 9.16 -7.12
N ASP A 309 -19.19 10.18 -6.88
CA ASP A 309 -19.70 11.10 -7.91
C ASP A 309 -19.12 12.53 -7.79
N SER A 310 -18.34 12.80 -6.73
CA SER A 310 -17.72 14.11 -6.54
C SER A 310 -16.61 14.33 -7.57
N PRO A 311 -16.68 15.36 -8.44
CA PRO A 311 -15.65 15.64 -9.45
C PRO A 311 -14.25 15.82 -8.84
N GLY A 312 -14.14 16.54 -7.73
CA GLY A 312 -12.86 16.76 -7.05
C GLY A 312 -12.26 15.47 -6.49
N THR A 313 -13.10 14.56 -5.99
CA THR A 313 -12.66 13.23 -5.52
C THR A 313 -12.23 12.35 -6.70
N CYS A 314 -12.99 12.36 -7.79
CA CYS A 314 -12.63 11.62 -9.00
C CYS A 314 -11.30 12.11 -9.59
N GLU A 315 -11.09 13.43 -9.64
CA GLU A 315 -9.84 14.03 -10.12
C GLU A 315 -8.65 13.67 -9.20
N ALA A 316 -8.85 13.72 -7.88
CA ALA A 316 -7.82 13.33 -6.91
C ALA A 316 -7.43 11.86 -7.09
N ILE A 317 -8.39 10.95 -7.22
CA ILE A 317 -8.14 9.52 -7.44
C ILE A 317 -7.44 9.31 -8.80
N TYR A 318 -7.96 9.92 -9.86
CA TYR A 318 -7.34 9.83 -11.19
C TYR A 318 -5.91 10.33 -11.20
N THR A 319 -5.61 11.39 -10.46
CA THR A 319 -4.26 11.97 -10.37
C THR A 319 -3.33 11.10 -9.52
N TYR A 320 -3.86 10.44 -8.50
CA TYR A 320 -3.09 9.57 -7.61
C TYR A 320 -2.59 8.30 -8.30
N ILE A 321 -3.41 7.66 -9.12
CA ILE A 321 -3.05 6.47 -9.91
C ILE A 321 -2.19 6.87 -11.12
#